data_97464e4c24782cc0b531a0bda5f38abb
#
_entry.id   97464e4c24782cc0b531a0bda5f38abb
#
_cell.length_a   1.000
_cell.length_b   1.000
_cell.length_c   1.000
_cell.angle_alpha   90.00
_cell.angle_beta   90.00
_cell.angle_gamma   90.00
#
_symmetry.space_group_name_H-M   'P 1'
#
loop_
_entity.id
_entity.type
_entity.pdbx_description
1 polymer ?
#
loop_
_entity_poly.entity_id
_entity_poly.type
_entity_poly.pdbx_seq_one_letter_code
_entity_poly.pdbx_strand_id
1 'polypeptide(L)'
;MGTFKFDEIAFNSTEKKKPVDEDKYTYLGLEHLDSDSIYVTRYGADVAPKGDKLIMKKGDVLFGKRRAYQKKVAIAPFDGIFSAHGMVLRPKEDVIDKDFFPMFIKSDYFLDAAIKISVGSLSPTINWRDLKELKFELPSLEEQRKLAEVLWAIYDMKDKYKKLILATDELVKSQFIEMFTDVKKGILSDMATIIMGQSPDGKTYNDTGDGMAFYQGKTEFGDLYIREATTWTTAPSRIAIANDVLMSVRAPVGSINIATEECCIGRGLAAIRPIEEKTTTMFIIYAMRVIEDTIANMGVGSTFKAINKDQVHKLPIPLANIELQNQFVELAEQSDKSKFYG
;
A
#
# COMPACT_ATOMS: atom_id res chain seq x y z
N MET A 1 -11.84 -24.07 -26.66
CA MET A 1 -10.53 -23.64 -26.19
C MET A 1 -9.47 -23.95 -27.23
N GLY A 2 -8.53 -23.03 -27.48
CA GLY A 2 -7.41 -23.24 -28.42
C GLY A 2 -6.11 -22.91 -27.71
N THR A 3 -5.02 -23.59 -28.07
CA THR A 3 -3.68 -23.34 -27.52
C THR A 3 -2.89 -22.55 -28.56
N PHE A 4 -2.40 -21.39 -28.15
CA PHE A 4 -1.67 -20.44 -28.99
C PHE A 4 -0.32 -20.11 -28.40
N LYS A 5 0.69 -19.87 -29.22
CA LYS A 5 1.92 -19.23 -28.78
C LYS A 5 1.66 -17.75 -28.50
N PHE A 6 2.45 -17.14 -27.62
CA PHE A 6 2.21 -15.74 -27.27
C PHE A 6 2.43 -14.78 -28.44
N ASP A 7 3.29 -15.12 -29.39
CA ASP A 7 3.44 -14.32 -30.63
C ASP A 7 2.27 -14.48 -31.62
N GLU A 8 1.42 -15.50 -31.42
CA GLU A 8 0.13 -15.61 -32.13
C GLU A 8 -0.98 -14.79 -31.45
N ILE A 9 -0.82 -14.51 -30.15
CA ILE A 9 -1.78 -13.75 -29.33
C ILE A 9 -1.52 -12.24 -29.42
N ALA A 10 -0.25 -11.83 -29.39
CA ALA A 10 0.14 -10.42 -29.34
C ALA A 10 1.45 -10.18 -30.08
N PHE A 11 1.69 -8.91 -30.40
CA PHE A 11 3.01 -8.48 -30.85
C PHE A 11 3.57 -7.42 -29.90
N ASN A 12 4.90 -7.39 -29.79
CA ASN A 12 5.64 -6.39 -29.03
C ASN A 12 6.05 -5.25 -29.96
N SER A 13 5.50 -4.07 -29.76
CA SER A 13 5.96 -2.86 -30.49
C SER A 13 7.35 -2.48 -30.04
N THR A 14 8.29 -2.42 -30.98
CA THR A 14 9.68 -2.05 -30.75
C THR A 14 10.02 -0.64 -31.25
N GLU A 15 9.00 0.12 -31.70
CA GLU A 15 9.16 1.49 -32.14
C GLU A 15 9.75 2.34 -31.02
N LYS A 16 10.77 3.13 -31.35
CA LYS A 16 11.49 3.96 -30.38
C LYS A 16 11.68 5.37 -30.92
N LYS A 17 11.79 6.30 -30.00
CA LYS A 17 12.28 7.65 -30.31
C LYS A 17 13.28 8.11 -29.25
N LYS A 18 14.17 9.02 -29.64
CA LYS A 18 14.98 9.79 -28.70
C LYS A 18 14.06 10.89 -28.12
N PRO A 19 13.89 10.94 -26.79
CA PRO A 19 13.02 11.95 -26.19
C PRO A 19 13.48 13.36 -26.47
N VAL A 20 12.51 14.27 -26.66
CA VAL A 20 12.64 15.72 -26.65
C VAL A 20 12.04 16.28 -25.36
N ASP A 21 12.21 17.59 -25.09
CA ASP A 21 11.80 18.16 -23.78
C ASP A 21 10.28 18.03 -23.51
N GLU A 22 9.46 18.12 -24.55
CA GLU A 22 8.00 17.97 -24.47
C GLU A 22 7.57 16.56 -24.03
N ASP A 23 8.37 15.54 -24.34
CA ASP A 23 8.05 14.15 -23.99
C ASP A 23 8.02 13.90 -22.47
N LYS A 24 8.59 14.80 -21.66
CA LYS A 24 8.52 14.70 -20.20
C LYS A 24 7.08 14.72 -19.67
N TYR A 25 6.16 15.35 -20.37
CA TYR A 25 4.75 15.43 -19.97
C TYR A 25 3.94 14.17 -20.31
N THR A 26 4.43 13.34 -21.23
CA THR A 26 3.75 12.11 -21.68
C THR A 26 4.63 10.88 -21.50
N TYR A 27 5.56 10.94 -20.55
CA TYR A 27 6.43 9.82 -20.19
C TYR A 27 5.79 8.90 -19.16
N LEU A 28 5.88 7.60 -19.42
CA LEU A 28 5.60 6.54 -18.45
C LEU A 28 6.88 5.72 -18.17
N GLY A 29 7.29 5.70 -16.90
CA GLY A 29 8.30 4.78 -16.38
C GLY A 29 7.66 3.60 -15.66
N LEU A 30 8.45 2.60 -15.27
CA LEU A 30 7.96 1.51 -14.43
C LEU A 30 7.51 1.98 -13.04
N GLU A 31 8.00 3.12 -12.59
CA GLU A 31 7.62 3.80 -11.34
C GLU A 31 6.18 4.32 -11.35
N HIS A 32 5.61 4.54 -12.54
CA HIS A 32 4.24 5.01 -12.73
C HIS A 32 3.22 3.87 -12.84
N LEU A 33 3.68 2.62 -13.00
CA LEU A 33 2.83 1.45 -13.06
C LEU A 33 2.70 0.82 -11.67
N ASP A 34 1.48 0.73 -11.19
CA ASP A 34 1.17 0.09 -9.92
C ASP A 34 0.89 -1.41 -10.11
N SER A 35 1.37 -2.24 -9.19
CA SER A 35 1.19 -3.70 -9.27
C SER A 35 -0.26 -4.14 -9.08
N ASP A 36 -1.06 -3.34 -8.40
CA ASP A 36 -2.44 -3.64 -8.03
C ASP A 36 -3.48 -2.85 -8.84
N SER A 37 -3.03 -1.99 -9.78
CA SER A 37 -3.88 -1.25 -10.71
C SER A 37 -3.46 -1.48 -12.16
N ILE A 38 -4.44 -1.50 -13.08
CA ILE A 38 -4.22 -1.44 -14.52
C ILE A 38 -4.31 -0.01 -15.05
N TYR A 39 -4.85 0.90 -14.22
CA TYR A 39 -4.96 2.31 -14.55
C TYR A 39 -3.71 3.07 -14.11
N VAL A 40 -3.28 3.98 -14.95
CA VAL A 40 -2.17 4.88 -14.66
C VAL A 40 -2.72 6.15 -14.03
N THR A 41 -2.27 6.46 -12.82
CA THR A 41 -2.69 7.67 -12.07
C THR A 41 -1.60 8.73 -12.00
N ARG A 42 -0.34 8.35 -12.29
CA ARG A 42 0.84 9.21 -12.21
C ARG A 42 1.65 9.06 -13.49
N TYR A 43 2.14 10.14 -14.04
CA TYR A 43 2.96 10.16 -15.26
C TYR A 43 3.84 11.40 -15.31
N GLY A 44 4.72 11.43 -16.28
CA GLY A 44 5.61 12.56 -16.51
C GLY A 44 6.95 12.44 -15.78
N ALA A 45 7.81 13.41 -15.99
CA ALA A 45 9.11 13.56 -15.35
C ALA A 45 9.47 15.04 -15.25
N ASP A 46 10.32 15.40 -14.28
CA ASP A 46 10.79 16.79 -14.11
C ASP A 46 11.66 17.24 -15.30
N VAL A 47 12.39 16.28 -15.87
CA VAL A 47 13.25 16.49 -17.05
C VAL A 47 13.02 15.38 -18.07
N ALA A 48 13.28 15.68 -19.34
CA ALA A 48 13.18 14.68 -20.41
C ALA A 48 14.04 13.43 -20.10
N PRO A 49 13.47 12.21 -20.16
CA PRO A 49 14.20 11.00 -19.85
C PRO A 49 15.29 10.72 -20.87
N LYS A 50 16.47 10.31 -20.38
CA LYS A 50 17.64 10.04 -21.24
C LYS A 50 17.52 8.69 -21.96
N GLY A 51 18.13 8.61 -23.14
CA GLY A 51 18.19 7.41 -23.98
C GLY A 51 16.85 7.09 -24.66
N ASP A 52 16.88 6.19 -25.64
CA ASP A 52 15.72 5.82 -26.42
C ASP A 52 14.58 5.27 -25.55
N LYS A 53 13.37 5.68 -25.85
CA LYS A 53 12.13 5.22 -25.22
C LYS A 53 11.21 4.57 -26.24
N LEU A 54 10.41 3.61 -25.78
CA LEU A 54 9.38 2.99 -26.63
C LEU A 54 8.27 3.99 -26.90
N ILE A 55 7.75 3.99 -28.12
CA ILE A 55 6.55 4.74 -28.48
C ILE A 55 5.35 3.91 -28.04
N MET A 56 4.46 4.53 -27.28
CA MET A 56 3.16 3.95 -26.89
C MET A 56 2.02 4.76 -27.46
N LYS A 57 0.91 4.08 -27.76
CA LYS A 57 -0.37 4.69 -28.15
C LYS A 57 -1.40 4.44 -27.07
N LYS A 58 -2.38 5.31 -26.97
CA LYS A 58 -3.54 5.13 -26.09
C LYS A 58 -4.17 3.75 -26.31
N GLY A 59 -4.37 3.00 -25.23
CA GLY A 59 -4.91 1.64 -25.26
C GLY A 59 -3.86 0.53 -25.34
N ASP A 60 -2.58 0.84 -25.67
CA ASP A 60 -1.53 -0.16 -25.63
C ASP A 60 -1.36 -0.73 -24.22
N VAL A 61 -1.08 -2.04 -24.11
CA VAL A 61 -0.78 -2.70 -22.84
C VAL A 61 0.72 -2.55 -22.54
N LEU A 62 1.02 -1.90 -21.44
CA LEU A 62 2.38 -1.64 -20.95
C LEU A 62 2.75 -2.71 -19.95
N PHE A 63 3.79 -3.49 -20.24
CA PHE A 63 4.25 -4.59 -19.41
C PHE A 63 5.67 -4.34 -18.89
N GLY A 64 5.83 -4.34 -17.56
CA GLY A 64 7.12 -4.18 -16.90
C GLY A 64 7.97 -5.44 -16.99
N LYS A 65 8.87 -5.53 -17.99
CA LYS A 65 9.71 -6.71 -18.19
C LYS A 65 10.85 -6.85 -17.18
N ARG A 66 11.32 -5.75 -16.58
CA ARG A 66 12.41 -5.75 -15.58
C ARG A 66 11.81 -5.81 -14.17
N ARG A 67 12.43 -6.61 -13.28
CA ARG A 67 11.89 -6.97 -11.97
C ARG A 67 10.48 -7.55 -12.10
N ALA A 68 10.36 -8.57 -12.95
CA ALA A 68 9.10 -9.19 -13.34
C ALA A 68 8.20 -9.60 -12.17
N TYR A 69 8.80 -9.96 -11.01
CA TYR A 69 8.09 -10.29 -9.78
C TYR A 69 7.21 -9.13 -9.24
N GLN A 70 7.42 -7.89 -9.69
CA GLN A 70 6.57 -6.76 -9.31
C GLN A 70 5.22 -6.75 -10.04
N LYS A 71 5.00 -7.64 -11.02
CA LYS A 71 3.73 -7.83 -11.74
C LYS A 71 3.12 -6.52 -12.29
N LYS A 72 3.95 -5.62 -12.81
CA LYS A 72 3.54 -4.30 -13.30
C LYS A 72 2.95 -4.37 -14.70
N VAL A 73 1.67 -4.12 -14.82
CA VAL A 73 0.91 -4.07 -16.08
C VAL A 73 -0.05 -2.89 -16.03
N ALA A 74 -0.10 -2.08 -17.08
CA ALA A 74 -1.06 -0.98 -17.19
C ALA A 74 -1.49 -0.75 -18.64
N ILE A 75 -2.58 0.00 -18.83
CA ILE A 75 -3.03 0.47 -20.15
C ILE A 75 -2.53 1.91 -20.33
N ALA A 76 -1.96 2.21 -21.50
CA ALA A 76 -1.54 3.54 -21.84
C ALA A 76 -2.75 4.49 -21.90
N PRO A 77 -2.81 5.56 -21.08
CA PRO A 77 -3.96 6.47 -21.05
C PRO A 77 -3.95 7.49 -22.19
N PHE A 78 -2.80 7.66 -22.83
CA PHE A 78 -2.56 8.63 -23.92
C PHE A 78 -1.41 8.17 -24.83
N ASP A 79 -1.22 8.85 -25.95
CA ASP A 79 -0.06 8.67 -26.82
C ASP A 79 1.17 9.33 -26.18
N GLY A 80 2.31 8.62 -26.17
CA GLY A 80 3.51 9.12 -25.54
C GLY A 80 4.70 8.16 -25.61
N ILE A 81 5.57 8.24 -24.61
CA ILE A 81 6.75 7.39 -24.54
C ILE A 81 6.78 6.54 -23.27
N PHE A 82 7.24 5.31 -23.42
CA PHE A 82 7.34 4.33 -22.33
C PHE A 82 8.78 3.90 -22.09
N SER A 83 9.10 3.56 -20.86
CA SER A 83 10.41 3.08 -20.45
C SER A 83 10.90 1.89 -21.29
N ALA A 84 12.15 1.92 -21.72
CA ALA A 84 12.80 0.79 -22.40
C ALA A 84 12.94 -0.47 -21.52
N HIS A 85 12.67 -0.36 -20.21
CA HIS A 85 12.61 -1.49 -19.27
C HIS A 85 11.24 -2.19 -19.26
N GLY A 86 10.34 -1.81 -20.15
CA GLY A 86 9.07 -2.48 -20.39
C GLY A 86 8.95 -3.03 -21.80
N MET A 87 7.74 -3.52 -22.11
CA MET A 87 7.26 -3.90 -23.43
C MET A 87 5.95 -3.18 -23.69
N VAL A 88 5.71 -2.80 -24.95
CA VAL A 88 4.44 -2.27 -25.43
C VAL A 88 3.77 -3.38 -26.21
N LEU A 89 2.73 -3.96 -25.64
CA LEU A 89 2.03 -5.12 -26.19
C LEU A 89 0.71 -4.71 -26.83
N ARG A 90 0.44 -5.24 -28.03
CA ARG A 90 -0.81 -5.02 -28.77
C ARG A 90 -1.44 -6.37 -29.11
N PRO A 91 -2.77 -6.53 -28.96
CA PRO A 91 -3.44 -7.78 -29.27
C PRO A 91 -3.44 -8.09 -30.77
N LYS A 92 -3.47 -9.36 -31.11
CA LYS A 92 -3.89 -9.86 -32.43
C LYS A 92 -5.37 -10.23 -32.34
N GLU A 93 -6.23 -9.34 -32.82
CA GLU A 93 -7.69 -9.40 -32.60
C GLU A 93 -8.39 -10.58 -33.27
N ASP A 94 -7.69 -11.29 -34.15
CA ASP A 94 -8.13 -12.58 -34.73
C ASP A 94 -8.02 -13.75 -33.75
N VAL A 95 -7.20 -13.60 -32.65
CA VAL A 95 -6.97 -14.65 -31.66
C VAL A 95 -7.44 -14.21 -30.27
N ILE A 96 -7.24 -12.95 -29.90
CA ILE A 96 -7.63 -12.45 -28.58
C ILE A 96 -8.43 -11.16 -28.68
N ASP A 97 -9.56 -11.12 -27.98
CA ASP A 97 -10.39 -9.94 -27.92
C ASP A 97 -9.63 -8.77 -27.24
N LYS A 98 -9.74 -7.56 -27.82
CA LYS A 98 -8.99 -6.37 -27.37
C LYS A 98 -9.29 -5.98 -25.92
N ASP A 99 -10.53 -6.18 -25.48
CA ASP A 99 -10.95 -5.81 -24.11
C ASP A 99 -10.61 -6.93 -23.10
N PHE A 100 -10.50 -8.17 -23.56
CA PHE A 100 -10.00 -9.29 -22.77
C PHE A 100 -8.48 -9.27 -22.61
N PHE A 101 -7.73 -8.77 -23.60
CA PHE A 101 -6.28 -8.81 -23.64
C PHE A 101 -5.61 -8.14 -22.42
N PRO A 102 -5.97 -6.94 -21.96
CA PRO A 102 -5.37 -6.35 -20.78
C PRO A 102 -5.56 -7.19 -19.52
N MET A 103 -6.74 -7.81 -19.35
CA MET A 103 -7.03 -8.68 -18.22
C MET A 103 -6.27 -10.00 -18.29
N PHE A 104 -6.09 -10.55 -19.48
CA PHE A 104 -5.25 -11.73 -19.71
C PHE A 104 -3.78 -11.44 -19.30
N ILE A 105 -3.20 -10.32 -19.75
CA ILE A 105 -1.82 -9.94 -19.40
C ILE A 105 -1.68 -9.65 -17.89
N LYS A 106 -2.72 -9.14 -17.23
CA LYS A 106 -2.75 -8.87 -15.79
C LYS A 106 -2.99 -10.11 -14.93
N SER A 107 -3.46 -11.21 -15.52
CA SER A 107 -3.78 -12.43 -14.79
C SER A 107 -2.54 -13.14 -14.25
N ASP A 108 -2.67 -13.84 -13.11
CA ASP A 108 -1.62 -14.69 -12.58
C ASP A 108 -1.27 -15.82 -13.57
N TYR A 109 -2.23 -16.28 -14.38
CA TYR A 109 -1.98 -17.27 -15.42
C TYR A 109 -0.89 -16.83 -16.41
N PHE A 110 -0.94 -15.60 -16.89
CA PHE A 110 0.09 -15.04 -17.75
C PHE A 110 1.35 -14.64 -16.96
N LEU A 111 1.17 -13.90 -15.86
CA LEU A 111 2.29 -13.31 -15.11
C LEU A 111 3.22 -14.37 -14.50
N ASP A 112 2.67 -15.45 -13.92
CA ASP A 112 3.48 -16.49 -13.30
C ASP A 112 4.24 -17.30 -14.37
N ALA A 113 3.64 -17.54 -15.54
CA ALA A 113 4.34 -18.15 -16.68
C ALA A 113 5.48 -17.25 -17.18
N ALA A 114 5.24 -15.94 -17.31
CA ALA A 114 6.23 -14.97 -17.72
C ALA A 114 7.37 -14.80 -16.70
N ILE A 115 7.07 -14.81 -15.40
CA ILE A 115 8.08 -14.72 -14.34
C ILE A 115 8.99 -15.94 -14.33
N LYS A 116 8.48 -17.14 -14.57
CA LYS A 116 9.25 -18.41 -14.61
C LYS A 116 10.39 -18.38 -15.65
N ILE A 117 10.23 -17.65 -16.75
CA ILE A 117 11.23 -17.52 -17.80
C ILE A 117 12.15 -16.30 -17.63
N SER A 118 11.99 -15.53 -16.56
CA SER A 118 12.81 -14.35 -16.31
C SER A 118 14.25 -14.73 -15.95
N VAL A 119 15.22 -13.96 -16.42
CA VAL A 119 16.65 -14.20 -16.26
C VAL A 119 17.31 -13.09 -15.45
N GLY A 120 18.19 -13.46 -14.52
CA GLY A 120 18.93 -12.55 -13.64
C GLY A 120 18.52 -12.65 -12.17
N SER A 121 19.49 -12.53 -11.25
CA SER A 121 19.26 -12.69 -9.80
C SER A 121 18.71 -11.41 -9.13
N LEU A 122 19.38 -10.27 -9.30
CA LEU A 122 19.01 -9.00 -8.62
C LEU A 122 17.89 -8.22 -9.34
N SER A 123 17.79 -8.38 -10.65
CA SER A 123 16.80 -7.66 -11.46
C SER A 123 16.31 -8.58 -12.60
N PRO A 124 15.57 -9.65 -12.25
CA PRO A 124 15.12 -10.61 -13.26
C PRO A 124 14.33 -9.91 -14.35
N THR A 125 14.68 -10.23 -15.59
CA THR A 125 14.15 -9.56 -16.79
C THR A 125 13.56 -10.61 -17.73
N ILE A 126 12.38 -10.34 -18.26
CA ILE A 126 11.73 -11.15 -19.28
C ILE A 126 12.13 -10.67 -20.67
N ASN A 127 12.61 -11.58 -21.52
CA ASN A 127 12.96 -11.27 -22.91
C ASN A 127 11.80 -11.66 -23.84
N TRP A 128 11.53 -10.81 -24.83
CA TRP A 128 10.51 -11.13 -25.85
C TRP A 128 10.79 -12.46 -26.56
N ARG A 129 12.05 -12.77 -26.86
CA ARG A 129 12.45 -14.01 -27.49
C ARG A 129 11.91 -15.26 -26.78
N ASP A 130 11.95 -15.24 -25.45
CA ASP A 130 11.53 -16.36 -24.61
C ASP A 130 10.03 -16.29 -24.33
N LEU A 131 9.49 -15.09 -24.12
CA LEU A 131 8.08 -14.85 -23.85
C LEU A 131 7.17 -15.27 -25.02
N LYS A 132 7.57 -14.95 -26.26
CA LYS A 132 6.78 -15.25 -27.47
C LYS A 132 6.56 -16.74 -27.70
N GLU A 133 7.42 -17.62 -27.17
CA GLU A 133 7.30 -19.07 -27.30
C GLU A 133 6.41 -19.73 -26.25
N LEU A 134 6.02 -19.00 -25.22
CA LEU A 134 5.08 -19.49 -24.20
C LEU A 134 3.74 -19.80 -24.87
N LYS A 135 3.12 -20.90 -24.45
CA LYS A 135 1.81 -21.34 -24.94
C LYS A 135 0.75 -21.08 -23.90
N PHE A 136 -0.37 -20.53 -24.34
CA PHE A 136 -1.53 -20.25 -23.51
C PHE A 136 -2.79 -20.84 -24.13
N GLU A 137 -3.64 -21.39 -23.28
CA GLU A 137 -4.98 -21.82 -23.69
C GLU A 137 -5.93 -20.63 -23.57
N LEU A 138 -6.63 -20.33 -24.65
CA LEU A 138 -7.63 -19.25 -24.68
C LEU A 138 -9.01 -19.83 -25.00
N PRO A 139 -10.07 -19.30 -24.40
CA PRO A 139 -11.43 -19.58 -24.78
C PRO A 139 -11.74 -19.01 -26.18
N SER A 140 -12.92 -19.30 -26.72
CA SER A 140 -13.37 -18.69 -27.96
C SER A 140 -13.51 -17.15 -27.83
N LEU A 141 -13.41 -16.40 -28.93
CA LEU A 141 -13.56 -14.97 -28.93
C LEU A 141 -14.90 -14.49 -28.30
N GLU A 142 -15.97 -15.27 -28.48
CA GLU A 142 -17.26 -14.98 -27.86
C GLU A 142 -17.21 -15.11 -26.34
N GLU A 143 -16.58 -16.17 -25.82
CA GLU A 143 -16.36 -16.35 -24.38
C GLU A 143 -15.41 -15.31 -23.81
N GLN A 144 -14.35 -14.93 -24.56
CA GLN A 144 -13.44 -13.87 -24.15
C GLN A 144 -14.17 -12.54 -23.95
N ARG A 145 -15.09 -12.15 -24.85
CA ARG A 145 -15.90 -10.92 -24.71
C ARG A 145 -16.77 -10.96 -23.46
N LYS A 146 -17.45 -12.06 -23.22
CA LYS A 146 -18.27 -12.23 -22.00
C LYS A 146 -17.41 -12.16 -20.73
N LEU A 147 -16.23 -12.79 -20.74
CA LEU A 147 -15.27 -12.70 -19.63
C LEU A 147 -14.75 -11.29 -19.44
N ALA A 148 -14.43 -10.58 -20.53
CA ALA A 148 -13.98 -9.19 -20.46
C ALA A 148 -15.02 -8.30 -19.78
N GLU A 149 -16.29 -8.36 -20.17
CA GLU A 149 -17.37 -7.59 -19.55
C GLU A 149 -17.43 -7.79 -18.03
N VAL A 150 -17.38 -9.06 -17.58
CA VAL A 150 -17.43 -9.39 -16.15
C VAL A 150 -16.15 -8.93 -15.41
N LEU A 151 -14.98 -9.20 -16.01
CA LEU A 151 -13.69 -8.83 -15.40
C LEU A 151 -13.53 -7.31 -15.27
N TRP A 152 -13.95 -6.55 -16.30
CA TRP A 152 -13.93 -5.09 -16.22
C TRP A 152 -14.91 -4.56 -15.17
N ALA A 153 -16.13 -5.11 -15.09
CA ALA A 153 -17.09 -4.71 -14.06
C ALA A 153 -16.56 -4.95 -12.65
N ILE A 154 -15.90 -6.10 -12.39
CA ILE A 154 -15.25 -6.40 -11.11
C ILE A 154 -14.09 -5.45 -10.84
N TYR A 155 -13.28 -5.17 -11.86
CA TYR A 155 -12.12 -4.31 -11.74
C TYR A 155 -12.51 -2.86 -11.42
N ASP A 156 -13.51 -2.33 -12.15
CA ASP A 156 -14.07 -1.00 -11.92
C ASP A 156 -14.71 -0.88 -10.54
N MET A 157 -15.41 -1.92 -10.09
CA MET A 157 -15.97 -1.98 -8.75
C MET A 157 -14.85 -1.88 -7.70
N LYS A 158 -13.79 -2.69 -7.84
CA LYS A 158 -12.62 -2.66 -6.94
C LYS A 158 -11.96 -1.28 -6.91
N ASP A 159 -11.80 -0.62 -8.05
CA ASP A 159 -11.23 0.72 -8.14
C ASP A 159 -12.12 1.78 -7.46
N LYS A 160 -13.43 1.71 -7.67
CA LYS A 160 -14.41 2.58 -7.00
C LYS A 160 -14.39 2.39 -5.49
N TYR A 161 -14.28 1.14 -5.00
CA TYR A 161 -14.16 0.86 -3.57
C TYR A 161 -12.89 1.46 -2.96
N LYS A 162 -11.75 1.32 -3.63
CA LYS A 162 -10.50 1.95 -3.18
C LYS A 162 -10.65 3.47 -3.07
N LYS A 163 -11.24 4.11 -4.08
CA LYS A 163 -11.50 5.55 -4.07
C LYS A 163 -12.46 5.95 -2.95
N LEU A 164 -13.49 5.15 -2.70
CA LEU A 164 -14.44 5.38 -1.60
C LEU A 164 -13.73 5.31 -0.24
N ILE A 165 -12.88 4.31 -0.01
CA ILE A 165 -12.11 4.18 1.23
C ILE A 165 -11.26 5.43 1.45
N LEU A 166 -10.49 5.86 0.43
CA LEU A 166 -9.65 7.06 0.54
C LEU A 166 -10.48 8.33 0.80
N ALA A 167 -11.60 8.50 0.11
CA ALA A 167 -12.49 9.65 0.31
C ALA A 167 -13.11 9.65 1.72
N THR A 168 -13.43 8.47 2.26
CA THR A 168 -13.95 8.34 3.62
C THR A 168 -12.89 8.68 4.66
N ASP A 169 -11.64 8.26 4.47
CA ASP A 169 -10.52 8.64 5.34
C ASP A 169 -10.30 10.16 5.35
N GLU A 170 -10.33 10.80 4.17
CA GLU A 170 -10.21 12.25 4.06
C GLU A 170 -11.40 12.99 4.69
N LEU A 171 -12.61 12.44 4.59
CA LEU A 171 -13.80 12.99 5.25
C LEU A 171 -13.65 12.95 6.77
N VAL A 172 -13.22 11.82 7.33
CA VAL A 172 -13.01 11.68 8.79
C VAL A 172 -11.92 12.64 9.27
N LYS A 173 -10.81 12.80 8.53
CA LYS A 173 -9.78 13.79 8.84
C LYS A 173 -10.31 15.22 8.81
N SER A 174 -11.10 15.57 7.79
CA SER A 174 -11.68 16.90 7.64
C SER A 174 -12.65 17.22 8.78
N GLN A 175 -13.51 16.27 9.15
CA GLN A 175 -14.44 16.40 10.28
C GLN A 175 -13.70 16.57 11.61
N PHE A 176 -12.60 15.82 11.82
CA PHE A 176 -11.75 16.03 13.00
C PHE A 176 -11.22 17.45 13.07
N ILE A 177 -10.66 17.94 11.97
CA ILE A 177 -10.11 19.30 11.91
C ILE A 177 -11.20 20.34 12.19
N GLU A 178 -12.38 20.20 11.57
CA GLU A 178 -13.51 21.12 11.76
C GLU A 178 -14.00 21.14 13.22
N MET A 179 -14.26 19.96 13.80
CA MET A 179 -14.78 19.85 15.16
C MET A 179 -13.82 20.32 16.24
N PHE A 180 -12.49 20.22 16.00
CA PHE A 180 -11.47 20.53 17.00
C PHE A 180 -10.61 21.76 16.66
N THR A 181 -10.97 22.54 15.62
CA THR A 181 -10.21 23.74 15.21
C THR A 181 -10.11 24.76 16.34
N ASP A 182 -11.21 25.04 17.02
CA ASP A 182 -11.30 26.03 18.09
C ASP A 182 -11.03 25.47 19.49
N VAL A 183 -10.74 24.17 19.57
CA VAL A 183 -10.42 23.51 20.84
C VAL A 183 -8.96 23.80 21.20
N LYS A 184 -8.72 24.10 22.48
CA LYS A 184 -7.36 24.30 23.01
C LYS A 184 -6.47 23.11 22.67
N LYS A 185 -5.35 23.36 22.02
CA LYS A 185 -4.34 22.35 21.75
C LYS A 185 -3.45 22.13 22.97
N GLY A 186 -3.21 20.86 23.29
CA GLY A 186 -2.26 20.41 24.31
C GLY A 186 -1.27 19.42 23.73
N ILE A 187 -0.65 18.65 24.59
CA ILE A 187 0.30 17.60 24.22
C ILE A 187 -0.24 16.23 24.65
N LEU A 188 0.20 15.19 23.98
CA LEU A 188 -0.33 13.83 24.20
C LEU A 188 -0.19 13.38 25.67
N SER A 189 0.88 13.79 26.36
CA SER A 189 1.06 13.47 27.79
C SER A 189 0.07 14.18 28.74
N ASP A 190 -0.71 15.15 28.27
CA ASP A 190 -1.81 15.73 29.06
C ASP A 190 -3.01 14.79 29.13
N MET A 191 -3.16 13.92 28.13
CA MET A 191 -4.31 13.06 27.89
C MET A 191 -4.00 11.58 28.11
N ALA A 192 -2.73 11.17 28.03
CA ALA A 192 -2.32 9.77 28.07
C ALA A 192 -1.00 9.56 28.82
N THR A 193 -0.86 8.37 29.42
CA THR A 193 0.43 7.88 29.95
C THR A 193 1.18 7.18 28.82
N ILE A 194 2.46 7.54 28.63
CA ILE A 194 3.29 7.03 27.56
C ILE A 194 4.38 6.11 28.11
N ILE A 195 4.38 4.85 27.64
CA ILE A 195 5.30 3.80 28.03
C ILE A 195 6.18 3.48 26.82
N MET A 196 7.44 3.90 26.83
CA MET A 196 8.39 3.51 25.78
C MET A 196 8.80 2.07 25.96
N GLY A 197 8.70 1.29 24.88
CA GLY A 197 9.06 -0.11 24.88
C GLY A 197 10.56 -0.34 25.06
N GLN A 198 10.88 -1.47 25.62
CA GLN A 198 12.24 -1.95 25.86
C GLN A 198 12.29 -3.44 25.56
N SER A 199 13.19 -3.84 24.68
CA SER A 199 13.33 -5.27 24.36
C SER A 199 13.91 -6.03 25.55
N PRO A 200 13.31 -7.16 25.94
CA PRO A 200 13.89 -8.09 26.93
C PRO A 200 15.22 -8.69 26.44
N ASP A 201 15.87 -9.49 27.28
CA ASP A 201 17.05 -10.27 26.85
C ASP A 201 16.63 -11.27 25.76
N GLY A 202 17.34 -11.27 24.64
CA GLY A 202 17.05 -12.17 23.51
C GLY A 202 17.06 -13.67 23.86
N LYS A 203 17.72 -14.07 24.95
CA LYS A 203 17.71 -15.44 25.42
C LYS A 203 16.37 -15.90 25.99
N THR A 204 15.46 -14.96 26.28
CA THR A 204 14.13 -15.24 26.84
C THR A 204 13.06 -15.35 25.75
N TYR A 205 13.43 -15.18 24.47
CA TYR A 205 12.49 -15.25 23.35
C TYR A 205 12.22 -16.70 22.95
N ASN A 206 10.99 -16.97 22.59
CA ASN A 206 10.56 -18.23 22.01
C ASN A 206 9.42 -18.02 21.01
N ASP A 207 9.13 -19.04 20.23
CA ASP A 207 8.03 -19.12 19.24
C ASP A 207 6.99 -20.20 19.65
N THR A 208 7.08 -20.71 20.85
CA THR A 208 6.24 -21.80 21.37
C THR A 208 5.07 -21.33 22.23
N GLY A 209 4.93 -20.01 22.46
CA GLY A 209 3.87 -19.44 23.29
C GLY A 209 4.18 -19.42 24.79
N ASP A 210 5.44 -19.69 25.20
CA ASP A 210 5.81 -19.67 26.61
C ASP A 210 6.06 -18.24 27.10
N GLY A 211 5.33 -17.82 28.13
CA GLY A 211 5.39 -16.50 28.73
C GLY A 211 4.42 -15.49 28.11
N MET A 212 4.84 -14.22 28.00
CA MET A 212 4.02 -13.12 27.53
C MET A 212 4.26 -12.85 26.02
N ALA A 213 3.19 -12.56 25.27
CA ALA A 213 3.29 -12.10 23.89
C ALA A 213 4.26 -10.91 23.79
N PHE A 214 5.19 -10.96 22.82
CA PHE A 214 6.20 -9.92 22.64
C PHE A 214 6.17 -9.32 21.24
N TYR A 215 5.94 -8.02 21.19
CA TYR A 215 5.90 -7.24 19.96
C TYR A 215 7.08 -6.28 19.88
N GLN A 216 7.98 -6.53 18.94
CA GLN A 216 9.21 -5.73 18.82
C GLN A 216 9.01 -4.46 17.99
N GLY A 217 8.08 -4.48 17.04
CA GLY A 217 7.77 -3.41 16.09
C GLY A 217 6.38 -3.60 15.51
N LYS A 218 6.16 -3.08 14.30
CA LYS A 218 4.85 -3.07 13.65
C LYS A 218 4.54 -4.27 12.76
N THR A 219 5.34 -5.31 12.77
CA THR A 219 5.17 -6.49 11.88
C THR A 219 3.80 -7.13 12.05
N GLU A 220 3.31 -7.17 13.28
CA GLU A 220 2.03 -7.76 13.65
C GLU A 220 0.88 -6.75 13.67
N PHE A 221 1.09 -5.49 13.22
CA PHE A 221 0.00 -4.52 13.13
C PHE A 221 -1.03 -4.95 12.08
N GLY A 222 -2.30 -4.95 12.49
CA GLY A 222 -3.46 -5.14 11.62
C GLY A 222 -4.04 -3.80 11.18
N ASP A 223 -5.31 -3.80 10.76
CA ASP A 223 -5.99 -2.57 10.31
C ASP A 223 -6.28 -1.61 11.48
N LEU A 224 -6.72 -2.13 12.60
CA LEU A 224 -7.01 -1.39 13.83
C LEU A 224 -6.41 -2.06 15.05
N TYR A 225 -6.51 -3.38 15.15
CA TYR A 225 -6.03 -4.19 16.26
C TYR A 225 -4.76 -4.96 15.88
N ILE A 226 -3.89 -5.16 16.86
CA ILE A 226 -2.69 -5.98 16.68
C ILE A 226 -3.09 -7.43 16.43
N ARG A 227 -2.38 -8.10 15.52
CA ARG A 227 -2.56 -9.53 15.22
C ARG A 227 -1.92 -10.38 16.30
N GLU A 228 -2.18 -11.68 16.23
CA GLU A 228 -1.54 -12.66 17.11
C GLU A 228 -0.01 -12.54 17.09
N ALA A 229 0.60 -12.72 18.25
CA ALA A 229 2.04 -12.67 18.39
C ALA A 229 2.70 -13.86 17.66
N THR A 230 3.88 -13.61 17.12
CA THR A 230 4.76 -14.64 16.56
C THR A 230 5.97 -14.93 17.46
N THR A 231 6.12 -14.15 18.53
CA THR A 231 7.22 -14.24 19.49
C THR A 231 6.70 -14.00 20.89
N TRP A 232 7.21 -14.76 21.85
CA TRP A 232 6.92 -14.64 23.29
C TRP A 232 8.19 -14.42 24.07
N THR A 233 8.05 -13.96 25.32
CA THR A 233 9.18 -13.81 26.25
C THR A 233 8.81 -14.27 27.66
N THR A 234 9.70 -15.02 28.29
CA THR A 234 9.57 -15.45 29.67
C THR A 234 10.00 -14.39 30.69
N ALA A 235 10.59 -13.26 30.23
CA ALA A 235 11.03 -12.17 31.09
C ALA A 235 10.59 -10.79 30.51
N PRO A 236 9.29 -10.46 30.55
CA PRO A 236 8.79 -9.21 30.00
C PRO A 236 9.39 -7.98 30.69
N SER A 237 9.67 -6.92 29.93
CA SER A 237 10.35 -5.70 30.44
C SER A 237 9.44 -4.48 30.49
N ARG A 238 8.70 -4.18 29.44
CA ARG A 238 7.74 -3.08 29.33
C ARG A 238 6.42 -3.62 28.83
N ILE A 239 5.36 -3.32 29.53
CA ILE A 239 4.06 -3.96 29.37
C ILE A 239 3.04 -2.92 28.87
N ALA A 240 2.40 -3.23 27.75
CA ALA A 240 1.15 -2.63 27.32
C ALA A 240 -0.01 -3.52 27.80
N ILE A 241 -1.17 -2.91 28.04
CA ILE A 241 -2.41 -3.62 28.41
C ILE A 241 -3.43 -3.51 27.28
N ALA A 242 -4.48 -4.31 27.36
CA ALA A 242 -5.60 -4.22 26.42
C ALA A 242 -6.11 -2.78 26.33
N ASN A 243 -6.43 -2.32 25.11
CA ASN A 243 -6.85 -0.96 24.75
C ASN A 243 -5.77 0.14 24.84
N ASP A 244 -4.51 -0.18 25.14
CA ASP A 244 -3.41 0.76 24.91
C ASP A 244 -3.25 0.98 23.39
N VAL A 245 -3.01 2.23 22.95
CA VAL A 245 -2.61 2.50 21.58
C VAL A 245 -1.13 2.23 21.43
N LEU A 246 -0.76 1.29 20.57
CA LEU A 246 0.62 0.98 20.22
C LEU A 246 1.06 1.85 19.04
N MET A 247 2.16 2.58 19.20
CA MET A 247 2.73 3.43 18.15
C MET A 247 4.13 2.93 17.77
N SER A 248 4.38 2.79 16.47
CA SER A 248 5.72 2.55 15.96
C SER A 248 6.59 3.79 16.12
N VAL A 249 7.69 3.69 16.87
CA VAL A 249 8.65 4.78 17.10
C VAL A 249 9.93 4.63 16.28
N ARG A 250 10.04 3.58 15.46
CA ARG A 250 11.11 3.34 14.49
C ARG A 250 10.54 3.14 13.10
N ALA A 251 11.38 3.33 12.10
CA ALA A 251 10.99 3.32 10.70
C ALA A 251 10.23 2.03 10.28
N PRO A 252 9.07 2.19 9.65
CA PRO A 252 8.32 3.42 9.42
C PRO A 252 7.64 3.94 10.68
N VAL A 253 7.92 5.21 11.02
CA VAL A 253 7.46 5.88 12.25
C VAL A 253 6.00 6.31 12.11
N GLY A 254 5.24 6.26 13.21
CA GLY A 254 3.89 6.82 13.29
C GLY A 254 2.76 5.83 13.05
N SER A 255 3.03 4.62 12.58
CA SER A 255 1.98 3.59 12.48
C SER A 255 1.42 3.27 13.86
N ILE A 256 0.09 3.16 13.95
CA ILE A 256 -0.63 2.92 15.21
C ILE A 256 -1.53 1.70 15.13
N ASN A 257 -1.77 1.08 16.29
CA ASN A 257 -2.65 -0.08 16.42
C ASN A 257 -3.16 -0.16 17.87
N ILE A 258 -4.11 -1.03 18.17
CA ILE A 258 -4.65 -1.24 19.52
C ILE A 258 -4.20 -2.58 20.05
N ALA A 259 -3.67 -2.62 21.26
CA ALA A 259 -3.36 -3.85 21.96
C ALA A 259 -4.67 -4.58 22.34
N THR A 260 -4.76 -5.87 22.04
CA THR A 260 -5.93 -6.71 22.35
C THR A 260 -5.84 -7.36 23.73
N GLU A 261 -4.62 -7.48 24.25
CA GLU A 261 -4.31 -8.13 25.52
C GLU A 261 -3.07 -7.51 26.17
N GLU A 262 -2.74 -7.97 27.36
CA GLU A 262 -1.49 -7.60 28.02
C GLU A 262 -0.30 -8.20 27.27
N CYS A 263 0.66 -7.36 26.90
CA CYS A 263 1.79 -7.78 26.07
C CYS A 263 3.07 -7.00 26.37
N CYS A 264 4.22 -7.63 26.13
CA CYS A 264 5.52 -6.99 26.22
C CYS A 264 5.81 -6.21 24.93
N ILE A 265 6.28 -4.96 25.04
CA ILE A 265 6.61 -4.09 23.91
C ILE A 265 8.11 -3.80 23.84
N GLY A 266 8.68 -4.03 22.66
CA GLY A 266 10.09 -3.80 22.38
C GLY A 266 10.42 -2.36 21.99
N ARG A 267 11.71 -2.09 21.78
CA ARG A 267 12.26 -0.75 21.48
C ARG A 267 11.71 -0.06 20.22
N GLY A 268 10.97 -0.79 19.39
CA GLY A 268 10.30 -0.25 18.19
C GLY A 268 8.94 0.33 18.46
N LEU A 269 8.37 0.15 19.65
CA LEU A 269 7.02 0.54 20.03
C LEU A 269 6.99 1.47 21.24
N ALA A 270 5.94 2.28 21.33
CA ALA A 270 5.47 2.94 22.54
C ALA A 270 4.00 2.57 22.76
N ALA A 271 3.62 2.34 24.03
CA ALA A 271 2.21 2.23 24.40
C ALA A 271 1.73 3.59 24.93
N ILE A 272 0.59 4.02 24.43
CA ILE A 272 -0.09 5.26 24.77
C ILE A 272 -1.38 4.84 25.46
N ARG A 273 -1.41 4.95 26.79
CA ARG A 273 -2.53 4.56 27.65
C ARG A 273 -3.41 5.76 27.92
N PRO A 274 -4.66 5.77 27.49
CA PRO A 274 -5.58 6.86 27.81
C PRO A 274 -5.66 7.10 29.33
N ILE A 275 -5.67 8.36 29.76
CA ILE A 275 -6.03 8.72 31.13
C ILE A 275 -7.56 8.73 31.20
N GLU A 276 -8.14 7.84 31.99
CA GLU A 276 -9.55 7.74 32.23
C GLU A 276 -10.14 9.13 32.59
N GLU A 277 -11.35 9.42 32.14
CA GLU A 277 -12.04 10.71 32.24
C GLU A 277 -11.47 11.86 31.37
N LYS A 278 -10.27 11.71 30.79
CA LYS A 278 -9.69 12.72 29.89
C LYS A 278 -9.87 12.36 28.43
N THR A 279 -9.69 11.09 28.07
CA THR A 279 -9.73 10.64 26.66
C THR A 279 -10.01 9.16 26.53
N THR A 280 -10.30 8.75 25.30
CA THR A 280 -10.55 7.34 24.94
C THR A 280 -9.48 6.82 23.96
N THR A 281 -9.31 5.51 23.89
CA THR A 281 -8.44 4.83 22.92
C THR A 281 -8.77 5.25 21.49
N MET A 282 -10.05 5.24 21.12
CA MET A 282 -10.49 5.57 19.77
C MET A 282 -10.23 7.03 19.43
N PHE A 283 -10.43 7.96 20.35
CA PHE A 283 -10.10 9.36 20.11
C PHE A 283 -8.60 9.55 19.84
N ILE A 284 -7.73 8.90 20.64
CA ILE A 284 -6.28 8.93 20.39
C ILE A 284 -5.94 8.36 19.01
N ILE A 285 -6.54 7.23 18.61
CA ILE A 285 -6.34 6.63 17.28
C ILE A 285 -6.63 7.65 16.18
N TYR A 286 -7.80 8.28 16.21
CA TYR A 286 -8.17 9.26 15.17
C TYR A 286 -7.31 10.52 15.22
N ALA A 287 -7.01 11.04 16.41
CA ALA A 287 -6.14 12.19 16.55
C ALA A 287 -4.74 11.95 15.99
N MET A 288 -4.17 10.74 16.22
CA MET A 288 -2.87 10.37 15.68
C MET A 288 -2.90 10.12 14.16
N ARG A 289 -3.99 9.55 13.62
CA ARG A 289 -4.18 9.39 12.16
C ARG A 289 -4.19 10.74 11.43
N VAL A 290 -4.79 11.77 12.01
CA VAL A 290 -4.82 13.12 11.42
C VAL A 290 -3.42 13.72 11.30
N ILE A 291 -2.53 13.43 12.23
CA ILE A 291 -1.15 13.98 12.26
C ILE A 291 -0.10 12.95 11.81
N GLU A 292 -0.49 11.82 11.20
CA GLU A 292 0.41 10.72 10.82
C GLU A 292 1.57 11.20 9.95
N ASP A 293 1.30 12.02 8.93
CA ASP A 293 2.34 12.59 8.06
C ASP A 293 3.31 13.49 8.86
N THR A 294 2.79 14.24 9.83
CA THR A 294 3.61 15.06 10.72
C THR A 294 4.54 14.17 11.55
N ILE A 295 4.00 13.10 12.15
CA ILE A 295 4.78 12.15 12.95
C ILE A 295 5.86 11.45 12.08
N ALA A 296 5.51 11.01 10.89
CA ALA A 296 6.43 10.37 9.95
C ALA A 296 7.61 11.29 9.57
N ASN A 297 7.35 12.60 9.46
CA ASN A 297 8.36 13.61 9.13
C ASN A 297 9.19 14.05 10.35
N MET A 298 8.75 13.81 11.59
CA MET A 298 9.52 14.11 12.81
C MET A 298 10.70 13.17 13.04
N GLY A 299 10.70 12.00 12.39
CA GLY A 299 11.75 11.00 12.55
C GLY A 299 13.12 11.56 12.15
N VAL A 300 14.08 11.54 13.07
CA VAL A 300 15.48 11.97 12.88
C VAL A 300 16.34 10.76 12.53
N GLY A 301 17.20 10.91 11.53
CA GLY A 301 18.17 9.89 11.09
C GLY A 301 18.21 9.71 9.57
N SER A 302 19.41 9.62 9.00
CA SER A 302 19.60 9.44 7.56
C SER A 302 19.34 8.01 7.09
N THR A 303 19.59 7.02 7.95
CA THR A 303 19.46 5.59 7.62
C THR A 303 18.30 4.91 8.39
N PHE A 304 18.05 5.33 9.64
CA PHE A 304 16.98 4.80 10.50
C PHE A 304 16.27 5.94 11.19
N LYS A 305 15.15 6.39 10.61
CA LYS A 305 14.29 7.38 11.26
C LYS A 305 13.69 6.79 12.55
N ALA A 306 13.80 7.55 13.65
CA ALA A 306 13.18 7.20 14.93
C ALA A 306 12.70 8.46 15.62
N ILE A 307 11.66 8.36 16.46
CA ILE A 307 11.22 9.41 17.38
C ILE A 307 11.51 8.96 18.82
N ASN A 308 11.90 9.93 19.65
CA ASN A 308 12.23 9.69 21.05
C ASN A 308 11.04 9.94 21.97
N LYS A 309 11.23 9.64 23.26
CA LYS A 309 10.20 9.81 24.30
C LYS A 309 9.63 11.23 24.33
N ASP A 310 10.48 12.24 24.33
CA ASP A 310 10.04 13.64 24.44
C ASP A 310 9.23 14.08 23.22
N GLN A 311 9.57 13.59 22.04
CA GLN A 311 8.81 13.84 20.82
C GLN A 311 7.42 13.18 20.89
N VAL A 312 7.31 11.93 21.37
CA VAL A 312 6.01 11.27 21.55
C VAL A 312 5.16 12.01 22.58
N HIS A 313 5.73 12.40 23.73
CA HIS A 313 5.02 13.16 24.76
C HIS A 313 4.45 14.47 24.25
N LYS A 314 5.19 15.15 23.35
CA LYS A 314 4.85 16.48 22.81
C LYS A 314 3.99 16.43 21.54
N LEU A 315 3.52 15.26 21.11
CA LEU A 315 2.59 15.19 19.98
C LEU A 315 1.35 16.03 20.28
N PRO A 316 0.92 16.87 19.32
CA PRO A 316 -0.23 17.75 19.55
C PRO A 316 -1.53 16.94 19.60
N ILE A 317 -2.40 17.28 20.54
CA ILE A 317 -3.74 16.70 20.67
C ILE A 317 -4.73 17.79 21.13
N PRO A 318 -5.99 17.81 20.62
CA PRO A 318 -7.01 18.70 21.15
C PRO A 318 -7.41 18.30 22.58
N LEU A 319 -7.45 19.26 23.51
CA LEU A 319 -7.92 19.07 24.88
C LEU A 319 -9.45 19.22 24.95
N ALA A 320 -10.16 18.40 24.18
CA ALA A 320 -11.62 18.37 24.15
C ALA A 320 -12.18 17.65 25.38
N ASN A 321 -13.40 18.02 25.80
CA ASN A 321 -14.13 17.24 26.79
C ASN A 321 -14.54 15.87 26.20
N ILE A 322 -14.83 14.91 27.08
CA ILE A 322 -15.11 13.52 26.70
C ILE A 322 -16.39 13.41 25.83
N GLU A 323 -17.36 14.30 26.01
CA GLU A 323 -18.61 14.29 25.24
C GLU A 323 -18.34 14.63 23.78
N LEU A 324 -17.55 15.67 23.50
CA LEU A 324 -17.20 16.07 22.14
C LEU A 324 -16.31 15.01 21.47
N GLN A 325 -15.38 14.38 22.23
CA GLN A 325 -14.58 13.27 21.75
C GLN A 325 -15.46 12.11 21.31
N ASN A 326 -16.44 11.69 22.14
CA ASN A 326 -17.35 10.59 21.85
C ASN A 326 -18.25 10.88 20.65
N GLN A 327 -18.76 12.10 20.51
CA GLN A 327 -19.54 12.51 19.33
C GLN A 327 -18.72 12.35 18.03
N PHE A 328 -17.47 12.77 18.05
CA PHE A 328 -16.59 12.58 16.89
C PHE A 328 -16.32 11.09 16.64
N VAL A 329 -15.99 10.32 17.67
CA VAL A 329 -15.67 8.89 17.54
C VAL A 329 -16.88 8.13 16.95
N GLU A 330 -18.09 8.42 17.40
CA GLU A 330 -19.31 7.81 16.86
C GLU A 330 -19.49 8.11 15.36
N LEU A 331 -19.28 9.36 14.95
CA LEU A 331 -19.33 9.76 13.54
C LEU A 331 -18.26 9.05 12.70
N ALA A 332 -17.02 8.98 13.21
CA ALA A 332 -15.92 8.34 12.53
C ALA A 332 -16.13 6.82 12.40
N GLU A 333 -16.62 6.15 13.45
CA GLU A 333 -16.95 4.72 13.41
C GLU A 333 -18.10 4.40 12.45
N GLN A 334 -19.12 5.26 12.35
CA GLN A 334 -20.18 5.10 11.36
C GLN A 334 -19.61 5.19 9.93
N SER A 335 -18.70 6.13 9.69
CA SER A 335 -18.00 6.28 8.41
C SER A 335 -17.12 5.06 8.10
N ASP A 336 -16.40 4.53 9.09
CA ASP A 336 -15.55 3.34 8.93
C ASP A 336 -16.39 2.07 8.69
N LYS A 337 -17.54 1.90 9.36
CA LYS A 337 -18.46 0.78 9.10
C LYS A 337 -18.94 0.75 7.65
N SER A 338 -19.18 1.90 7.03
CA SER A 338 -19.58 1.97 5.63
C SER A 338 -18.54 1.40 4.66
N LYS A 339 -17.26 1.30 5.06
CA LYS A 339 -16.19 0.66 4.28
C LYS A 339 -16.31 -0.88 4.22
N PHE A 340 -16.99 -1.49 5.19
CA PHE A 340 -17.08 -2.96 5.32
C PHE A 340 -18.42 -3.53 4.86
N TYR A 341 -19.46 -2.69 4.68
CA TYR A 341 -20.83 -3.11 4.31
C TYR A 341 -21.26 -2.62 2.92
N GLY A 342 -20.34 -2.05 2.14
CA GLY A 342 -20.57 -1.63 0.77
C GLY A 342 -20.22 -2.71 -0.27
#